data_45138374af21d32365c2360381fa0e6e
#
_entry.id   45138374af21d32365c2360381fa0e6e
#
_cell.length_a   1.000
_cell.length_b   1.000
_cell.length_c   1.000
_cell.angle_alpha   90.00
_cell.angle_beta   90.00
_cell.angle_gamma   90.00
#
_symmetry.space_group_name_H-M   'P 1'
#
loop_
_entity.id
_entity.type
_entity.pdbx_description
1 polymer ?
#
loop_
_entity_poly.entity_id
_entity_poly.type
_entity_poly.pdbx_seq_one_letter_code
_entity_poly.pdbx_strand_id
1 'polypeptide(L)'
;ARAWAVNAHGPARLARIAAENNLTLVHLSTDYVFDGDTDRPYTEDDPVAPLNVYGASKAAGEVAAQTAPRHYVVRTSWVVGEGRNFVDTMRGLAERDIRPQVVHDQKGRPTFASELAKGIRHLLTTQPEYGIYHLTGAGDEVGFDELAMAVYTGLHRDPDMVQPVTSERYFDGKAHARRPSISTLSTAKIEATGFVPQNWRVGLA
;
A
#
# COMPACT_ATOMS: atom_id res chain seq x y z
N ALA A 1 -2.99 16.36 14.52
CA ALA A 1 -4.18 15.98 15.31
C ALA A 1 -5.13 15.06 14.54
N ARG A 2 -5.57 15.43 13.29
CA ARG A 2 -6.58 14.65 12.54
C ARG A 2 -6.13 13.23 12.18
N ALA A 3 -4.88 13.03 11.75
CA ALA A 3 -4.36 11.70 11.41
C ALA A 3 -4.46 10.74 12.60
N TRP A 4 -4.05 11.15 13.78
CA TRP A 4 -4.13 10.35 15.01
C TRP A 4 -5.58 10.03 15.42
N ALA A 5 -6.48 10.99 15.30
CA ALA A 5 -7.89 10.76 15.62
C ALA A 5 -8.52 9.68 14.73
N VAL A 6 -8.20 9.70 13.43
CA VAL A 6 -8.76 8.74 12.46
C VAL A 6 -8.00 7.42 12.50
N ASN A 7 -6.65 7.45 12.45
CA ASN A 7 -5.84 6.26 12.23
C ASN A 7 -5.48 5.48 13.50
N ALA A 8 -5.57 6.09 14.69
CA ALA A 8 -5.27 5.44 15.97
C ALA A 8 -6.50 5.37 16.90
N HIS A 9 -7.12 6.51 17.22
CA HIS A 9 -8.27 6.52 18.13
C HIS A 9 -9.52 5.84 17.53
N GLY A 10 -9.72 5.97 16.20
CA GLY A 10 -10.80 5.27 15.49
C GLY A 10 -10.69 3.75 15.66
N PRO A 11 -9.57 3.12 15.24
CA PRO A 11 -9.31 1.70 15.44
C PRO A 11 -9.44 1.23 16.88
N ALA A 12 -8.97 2.01 17.87
CA ALA A 12 -9.11 1.65 19.28
C ALA A 12 -10.58 1.52 19.71
N ARG A 13 -11.44 2.43 19.23
CA ARG A 13 -12.88 2.36 19.50
C ARG A 13 -13.51 1.15 18.81
N LEU A 14 -13.15 0.91 17.54
CA LEU A 14 -13.68 -0.24 16.79
C LEU A 14 -13.23 -1.57 17.38
N ALA A 15 -11.98 -1.68 17.83
CA ALA A 15 -11.46 -2.88 18.47
C ALA A 15 -12.24 -3.21 19.76
N ARG A 16 -12.53 -2.20 20.59
CA ARG A 16 -13.35 -2.38 21.80
C ARG A 16 -14.76 -2.87 21.45
N ILE A 17 -15.42 -2.20 20.48
CA ILE A 17 -16.77 -2.60 20.04
C ILE A 17 -16.76 -4.02 19.47
N ALA A 18 -15.75 -4.37 18.68
CA ALA A 18 -15.59 -5.71 18.10
C ALA A 18 -15.43 -6.78 19.20
N ALA A 19 -14.61 -6.50 20.23
CA ALA A 19 -14.42 -7.40 21.36
C ALA A 19 -15.70 -7.59 22.17
N GLU A 20 -16.41 -6.50 22.52
CA GLU A 20 -17.66 -6.51 23.28
C GLU A 20 -18.78 -7.28 22.56
N ASN A 21 -18.78 -7.30 21.22
CA ASN A 21 -19.84 -7.91 20.42
C ASN A 21 -19.39 -9.18 19.67
N ASN A 22 -18.23 -9.74 19.99
CA ASN A 22 -17.65 -10.93 19.33
C ASN A 22 -17.59 -10.82 17.79
N LEU A 23 -17.25 -9.62 17.28
CA LEU A 23 -17.12 -9.33 15.85
C LEU A 23 -15.67 -9.53 15.38
N THR A 24 -15.50 -9.87 14.12
CA THR A 24 -14.19 -9.87 13.48
C THR A 24 -13.87 -8.46 12.96
N LEU A 25 -12.78 -7.87 13.42
CA LEU A 25 -12.29 -6.56 12.97
C LEU A 25 -11.30 -6.75 11.82
N VAL A 26 -11.55 -6.11 10.69
CA VAL A 26 -10.53 -5.93 9.63
C VAL A 26 -10.05 -4.49 9.65
N HIS A 27 -8.76 -4.30 9.90
CA HIS A 27 -8.11 -2.99 9.90
C HIS A 27 -7.14 -2.85 8.75
N LEU A 28 -7.42 -1.93 7.81
CA LEU A 28 -6.49 -1.61 6.74
C LEU A 28 -5.33 -0.77 7.26
N SER A 29 -4.11 -1.20 6.98
CA SER A 29 -2.87 -0.49 7.26
C SER A 29 -2.07 -0.22 5.98
N THR A 30 -0.79 0.10 6.10
CA THR A 30 0.04 0.61 5.03
C THR A 30 1.48 0.09 5.14
N ASP A 31 2.17 0.01 4.02
CA ASP A 31 3.61 -0.15 3.89
C ASP A 31 4.42 0.98 4.56
N TYR A 32 3.83 2.17 4.75
CA TYR A 32 4.48 3.32 5.42
C TYR A 32 4.69 3.11 6.92
N VAL A 33 4.34 1.97 7.47
CA VAL A 33 4.76 1.57 8.83
C VAL A 33 6.24 1.20 8.88
N PHE A 34 6.88 0.96 7.74
CA PHE A 34 8.30 0.64 7.61
C PHE A 34 9.14 1.86 7.17
N ASP A 35 10.45 1.80 7.40
CA ASP A 35 11.40 2.87 7.06
C ASP A 35 11.89 2.83 5.60
N GLY A 36 11.81 1.66 4.96
CA GLY A 36 12.28 1.48 3.59
C GLY A 36 13.78 1.22 3.47
N ASP A 37 14.46 0.91 4.56
CA ASP A 37 15.87 0.52 4.61
C ASP A 37 16.00 -1.01 4.64
N THR A 38 15.84 -1.63 3.50
CA THR A 38 15.86 -3.09 3.33
C THR A 38 16.32 -3.48 1.95
N ASP A 39 16.90 -4.66 1.80
CA ASP A 39 17.31 -5.31 0.54
C ASP A 39 16.35 -6.45 0.12
N ARG A 40 15.29 -6.67 0.89
CA ARG A 40 14.27 -7.70 0.65
C ARG A 40 12.85 -7.18 0.92
N PRO A 41 11.82 -7.85 0.42
CA PRO A 41 10.45 -7.54 0.82
C PRO A 41 10.25 -7.67 2.33
N TYR A 42 9.55 -6.71 2.95
CA TYR A 42 9.15 -6.77 4.35
C TYR A 42 8.20 -7.91 4.62
N THR A 43 8.41 -8.62 5.70
CA THR A 43 7.49 -9.63 6.25
C THR A 43 6.62 -9.03 7.35
N GLU A 44 5.60 -9.75 7.78
CA GLU A 44 4.70 -9.31 8.86
C GLU A 44 5.42 -9.20 10.21
N ASP A 45 6.52 -9.92 10.39
CA ASP A 45 7.32 -9.99 11.62
C ASP A 45 8.40 -8.90 11.69
N ASP A 46 8.64 -8.16 10.60
CA ASP A 46 9.62 -7.09 10.59
C ASP A 46 9.19 -5.92 11.49
N PRO A 47 10.14 -5.30 12.22
CA PRO A 47 9.82 -4.20 13.12
C PRO A 47 9.32 -2.98 12.35
N VAL A 48 8.29 -2.33 12.88
CA VAL A 48 7.78 -1.07 12.31
C VAL A 48 8.67 0.11 12.70
N ALA A 49 9.02 0.97 11.74
CA ALA A 49 9.87 2.15 11.90
C ALA A 49 9.40 3.32 11.01
N PRO A 50 8.19 3.86 11.22
CA PRO A 50 7.58 4.82 10.32
C PRO A 50 8.31 6.15 10.24
N LEU A 51 8.54 6.67 9.03
CA LEU A 51 9.29 7.90 8.75
C LEU A 51 8.45 9.19 8.87
N ASN A 52 7.14 9.08 8.98
CA ASN A 52 6.23 10.23 8.95
C ASN A 52 5.00 10.02 9.84
N VAL A 53 4.24 11.11 10.06
CA VAL A 53 3.04 11.11 10.92
C VAL A 53 1.95 10.16 10.42
N TYR A 54 1.82 9.98 9.10
CA TYR A 54 0.84 9.04 8.54
C TYR A 54 1.20 7.61 8.96
N GLY A 55 2.41 7.16 8.66
CA GLY A 55 2.89 5.82 9.04
C GLY A 55 2.83 5.60 10.55
N ALA A 56 3.30 6.56 11.36
CA ALA A 56 3.27 6.47 12.82
C ALA A 56 1.84 6.33 13.36
N SER A 57 0.88 7.11 12.83
CA SER A 57 -0.52 7.03 13.24
C SER A 57 -1.18 5.72 12.80
N LYS A 58 -0.79 5.16 11.64
CA LYS A 58 -1.26 3.85 11.16
C LYS A 58 -0.68 2.71 12.00
N ALA A 59 0.61 2.74 12.34
CA ALA A 59 1.23 1.76 13.23
C ALA A 59 0.56 1.73 14.63
N ALA A 60 0.25 2.91 15.18
CA ALA A 60 -0.52 2.98 16.42
C ALA A 60 -1.95 2.38 16.29
N GLY A 61 -2.56 2.54 15.12
CA GLY A 61 -3.84 1.92 14.79
C GLY A 61 -3.77 0.39 14.71
N GLU A 62 -2.66 -0.15 14.21
CA GLU A 62 -2.41 -1.60 14.20
C GLU A 62 -2.36 -2.17 15.62
N VAL A 63 -1.60 -1.53 16.50
CA VAL A 63 -1.52 -1.93 17.92
C VAL A 63 -2.90 -1.91 18.57
N ALA A 64 -3.69 -0.87 18.29
CA ALA A 64 -5.05 -0.77 18.80
C ALA A 64 -5.98 -1.85 18.23
N ALA A 65 -5.91 -2.14 16.93
CA ALA A 65 -6.73 -3.16 16.27
C ALA A 65 -6.47 -4.57 16.80
N GLN A 66 -5.20 -4.87 17.14
CA GLN A 66 -4.77 -6.15 17.71
C GLN A 66 -5.31 -6.41 19.13
N THR A 67 -5.88 -5.42 19.80
CA THR A 67 -6.57 -5.64 21.08
C THR A 67 -7.92 -6.35 20.94
N ALA A 68 -8.49 -6.40 19.72
CA ALA A 68 -9.68 -7.22 19.45
C ALA A 68 -9.24 -8.70 19.30
N PRO A 69 -9.87 -9.66 20.02
CA PRO A 69 -9.49 -11.08 19.95
C PRO A 69 -9.59 -11.66 18.53
N ARG A 70 -10.51 -11.16 17.73
CA ARG A 70 -10.77 -11.57 16.35
C ARG A 70 -10.43 -10.42 15.41
N HIS A 71 -9.20 -10.39 14.89
CA HIS A 71 -8.75 -9.28 14.04
C HIS A 71 -7.89 -9.75 12.88
N TYR A 72 -7.98 -9.00 11.78
CA TYR A 72 -7.02 -9.01 10.68
C TYR A 72 -6.52 -7.59 10.47
N VAL A 73 -5.22 -7.36 10.64
CA VAL A 73 -4.55 -6.14 10.21
C VAL A 73 -4.00 -6.40 8.81
N VAL A 74 -4.48 -5.67 7.82
CA VAL A 74 -4.09 -5.85 6.41
C VAL A 74 -3.22 -4.67 5.99
N ARG A 75 -1.91 -4.89 5.88
CA ARG A 75 -0.97 -3.92 5.32
C ARG A 75 -1.00 -4.02 3.80
N THR A 76 -1.13 -2.89 3.14
CA THR A 76 -1.16 -2.78 1.68
C THR A 76 -0.34 -1.60 1.20
N SER A 77 -0.07 -1.53 -0.11
CA SER A 77 0.71 -0.46 -0.73
C SER A 77 0.06 0.02 -2.02
N TRP A 78 0.27 1.27 -2.38
CA TRP A 78 -0.01 1.88 -3.69
C TRP A 78 -1.38 1.50 -4.27
N VAL A 79 -2.43 1.73 -3.48
CA VAL A 79 -3.79 1.31 -3.86
C VAL A 79 -4.28 2.06 -5.12
N VAL A 80 -4.71 1.28 -6.11
CA VAL A 80 -5.30 1.73 -7.36
C VAL A 80 -6.77 1.30 -7.40
N GLY A 81 -7.68 2.24 -7.62
CA GLY A 81 -9.11 1.98 -7.67
C GLY A 81 -9.87 3.20 -8.15
N GLU A 82 -11.18 3.23 -7.91
CA GLU A 82 -12.00 4.41 -8.26
C GLU A 82 -11.53 5.66 -7.51
N GLY A 83 -11.60 6.81 -8.17
CA GLY A 83 -11.20 8.09 -7.64
C GLY A 83 -9.73 8.42 -7.90
N ARG A 84 -9.25 9.48 -7.27
CA ARG A 84 -7.92 10.01 -7.54
C ARG A 84 -6.81 9.08 -7.01
N ASN A 85 -6.04 8.50 -7.93
CA ASN A 85 -4.86 7.68 -7.63
C ASN A 85 -3.72 7.99 -8.62
N PHE A 86 -2.56 7.34 -8.42
CA PHE A 86 -1.37 7.59 -9.25
C PHE A 86 -1.59 7.15 -10.70
N VAL A 87 -2.17 5.97 -10.93
CA VAL A 87 -2.40 5.43 -12.28
C VAL A 87 -3.35 6.34 -13.07
N ASP A 88 -4.47 6.78 -12.47
CA ASP A 88 -5.39 7.71 -13.13
C ASP A 88 -4.77 9.08 -13.38
N THR A 89 -3.89 9.52 -12.49
CA THR A 89 -3.12 10.76 -12.72
C THR A 89 -2.20 10.62 -13.93
N MET A 90 -1.47 9.51 -14.05
CA MET A 90 -0.59 9.25 -15.20
C MET A 90 -1.38 9.07 -16.49
N ARG A 91 -2.54 8.38 -16.43
CA ARG A 91 -3.47 8.27 -17.57
C ARG A 91 -3.88 9.64 -18.09
N GLY A 92 -4.38 10.50 -17.22
CA GLY A 92 -4.80 11.85 -17.61
C GLY A 92 -3.65 12.75 -18.10
N LEU A 93 -2.39 12.48 -17.71
CA LEU A 93 -1.23 13.17 -18.27
C LEU A 93 -0.88 12.62 -19.66
N ALA A 94 -0.91 11.31 -19.85
CA ALA A 94 -0.65 10.64 -21.13
C ALA A 94 -1.67 11.04 -22.21
N GLU A 95 -2.96 11.14 -21.86
CA GLU A 95 -4.03 11.59 -22.77
C GLU A 95 -3.83 13.02 -23.27
N ARG A 96 -3.15 13.86 -22.49
CA ARG A 96 -2.83 15.26 -22.81
C ARG A 96 -1.43 15.45 -23.40
N ASP A 97 -0.72 14.35 -23.71
CA ASP A 97 0.66 14.37 -24.20
C ASP A 97 1.65 15.14 -23.32
N ILE A 98 1.46 15.10 -22.00
CA ILE A 98 2.32 15.78 -21.02
C ILE A 98 3.51 14.87 -20.69
N ARG A 99 4.68 15.46 -20.52
CA ARG A 99 5.92 14.79 -20.06
C ARG A 99 6.11 15.01 -18.55
N PRO A 100 5.68 14.06 -17.68
CA PRO A 100 5.81 14.22 -16.24
C PRO A 100 7.22 13.91 -15.76
N GLN A 101 7.66 14.60 -14.71
CA GLN A 101 8.75 14.14 -13.87
C GLN A 101 8.19 13.18 -12.82
N VAL A 102 8.79 12.00 -12.70
CA VAL A 102 8.33 10.95 -11.78
C VAL A 102 9.53 10.40 -11.00
N VAL A 103 9.35 10.20 -9.69
CA VAL A 103 10.41 9.67 -8.83
C VAL A 103 10.73 8.21 -9.18
N HIS A 104 12.02 7.86 -9.26
CA HIS A 104 12.49 6.51 -9.58
C HIS A 104 13.09 5.76 -8.38
N ASP A 105 13.35 6.47 -7.28
CA ASP A 105 14.01 5.98 -6.05
C ASP A 105 13.02 5.57 -4.95
N GLN A 106 11.73 5.45 -5.29
CA GLN A 106 10.71 4.85 -4.45
C GLN A 106 10.15 3.62 -5.13
N LYS A 107 10.30 2.46 -4.48
CA LYS A 107 9.94 1.15 -5.04
C LYS A 107 8.90 0.44 -4.17
N GLY A 108 8.02 -0.31 -4.82
CA GLY A 108 6.95 -1.05 -4.18
C GLY A 108 6.15 -1.86 -5.18
N ARG A 109 4.90 -2.21 -4.82
CA ARG A 109 3.97 -2.89 -5.72
C ARG A 109 2.60 -2.21 -5.70
N PRO A 110 2.01 -1.92 -6.88
CA PRO A 110 0.63 -1.47 -6.95
C PRO A 110 -0.34 -2.55 -6.48
N THR A 111 -1.41 -2.13 -5.83
CA THR A 111 -2.48 -3.01 -5.34
C THR A 111 -3.81 -2.51 -5.88
N PHE A 112 -4.48 -3.29 -6.70
CA PHE A 112 -5.83 -2.93 -7.16
C PHE A 112 -6.84 -3.14 -6.03
N ALA A 113 -7.72 -2.16 -5.83
CA ALA A 113 -8.75 -2.20 -4.78
C ALA A 113 -9.65 -3.44 -4.88
N SER A 114 -9.91 -3.92 -6.09
CA SER A 114 -10.64 -5.18 -6.34
C SER A 114 -9.89 -6.40 -5.80
N GLU A 115 -8.56 -6.47 -5.96
CA GLU A 115 -7.75 -7.55 -5.42
C GLU A 115 -7.64 -7.48 -3.90
N LEU A 116 -7.48 -6.26 -3.35
CA LEU A 116 -7.52 -6.04 -1.91
C LEU A 116 -8.84 -6.54 -1.31
N ALA A 117 -9.96 -6.23 -1.95
CA ALA A 117 -11.29 -6.69 -1.52
C ALA A 117 -11.42 -8.22 -1.59
N LYS A 118 -10.89 -8.87 -2.64
CA LYS A 118 -10.88 -10.35 -2.76
C LYS A 118 -10.06 -10.99 -1.64
N GLY A 119 -8.87 -10.46 -1.34
CA GLY A 119 -8.03 -10.97 -0.26
C GLY A 119 -8.67 -10.80 1.12
N ILE A 120 -9.30 -9.64 1.40
CA ILE A 120 -10.06 -9.42 2.63
C ILE A 120 -11.22 -10.42 2.74
N ARG A 121 -11.98 -10.60 1.65
CA ARG A 121 -13.06 -11.62 1.62
C ARG A 121 -12.52 -13.00 1.89
N HIS A 122 -11.36 -13.36 1.30
CA HIS A 122 -10.72 -14.64 1.56
C HIS A 122 -10.41 -14.83 3.05
N LEU A 123 -9.76 -13.87 3.71
CA LEU A 123 -9.49 -13.94 5.14
C LEU A 123 -10.76 -14.12 5.98
N LEU A 124 -11.85 -13.44 5.63
CA LEU A 124 -13.12 -13.53 6.34
C LEU A 124 -13.85 -14.86 6.11
N THR A 125 -13.68 -15.49 4.94
CA THR A 125 -14.37 -16.74 4.58
C THR A 125 -13.60 -17.98 5.03
N THR A 126 -12.28 -18.00 4.87
CA THR A 126 -11.42 -19.13 5.26
C THR A 126 -11.03 -19.11 6.73
N GLN A 127 -11.09 -17.93 7.35
CA GLN A 127 -10.78 -17.70 8.77
C GLN A 127 -9.43 -18.31 9.20
N PRO A 128 -8.32 -18.00 8.52
CA PRO A 128 -7.00 -18.42 8.98
C PRO A 128 -6.68 -17.76 10.33
N GLU A 129 -5.53 -18.09 10.91
CA GLU A 129 -5.08 -17.49 12.16
C GLU A 129 -5.20 -15.96 12.14
N TYR A 130 -5.78 -15.39 13.20
CA TYR A 130 -5.88 -13.92 13.34
C TYR A 130 -4.50 -13.28 13.45
N GLY A 131 -4.36 -12.05 12.99
CA GLY A 131 -3.11 -11.32 13.05
C GLY A 131 -2.89 -10.37 11.88
N ILE A 132 -1.61 -10.07 11.61
CA ILE A 132 -1.19 -9.18 10.54
C ILE A 132 -0.99 -9.98 9.25
N TYR A 133 -1.44 -9.43 8.13
CA TYR A 133 -1.25 -9.95 6.77
C TYR A 133 -0.82 -8.84 5.83
N HIS A 134 0.13 -9.15 4.96
CA HIS A 134 0.47 -8.29 3.82
C HIS A 134 -0.37 -8.69 2.61
N LEU A 135 -1.00 -7.73 1.97
CA LEU A 135 -1.85 -7.93 0.80
C LEU A 135 -1.61 -6.83 -0.22
N THR A 136 -0.78 -7.14 -1.19
CA THR A 136 -0.44 -6.27 -2.34
C THR A 136 -0.58 -7.04 -3.64
N GLY A 137 -0.47 -6.36 -4.77
CA GLY A 137 -0.30 -7.04 -6.05
C GLY A 137 0.93 -7.95 -6.05
N ALA A 138 0.86 -9.07 -6.77
CA ALA A 138 2.01 -9.92 -7.06
C ALA A 138 2.81 -9.38 -8.26
N GLY A 139 3.95 -10.01 -8.54
CA GLY A 139 4.87 -9.64 -9.62
C GLY A 139 6.11 -8.91 -9.13
N ASP A 140 6.86 -8.35 -10.07
CA ASP A 140 8.10 -7.66 -9.77
C ASP A 140 7.86 -6.37 -8.96
N GLU A 141 8.84 -6.01 -8.16
CA GLU A 141 8.96 -4.67 -7.59
C GLU A 141 9.09 -3.64 -8.72
N VAL A 142 8.47 -2.49 -8.55
CA VAL A 142 8.44 -1.43 -9.57
C VAL A 142 8.66 -0.06 -8.95
N GLY A 143 9.38 0.83 -9.67
CA GLY A 143 9.45 2.24 -9.36
C GLY A 143 8.18 3.01 -9.80
N PHE A 144 7.95 4.18 -9.23
CA PHE A 144 6.84 5.02 -9.71
C PHE A 144 7.02 5.46 -11.17
N ASP A 145 8.26 5.70 -11.61
CA ASP A 145 8.60 6.01 -13.00
C ASP A 145 8.29 4.84 -13.93
N GLU A 146 8.70 3.62 -13.57
CA GLU A 146 8.42 2.41 -14.35
C GLU A 146 6.91 2.12 -14.42
N LEU A 147 6.17 2.34 -13.31
CA LEU A 147 4.71 2.23 -13.31
C LEU A 147 4.08 3.28 -14.23
N ALA A 148 4.59 4.52 -14.22
CA ALA A 148 4.13 5.56 -15.14
C ALA A 148 4.40 5.20 -16.60
N MET A 149 5.61 4.68 -16.92
CA MET A 149 5.97 4.20 -18.24
C MET A 149 5.04 3.07 -18.73
N ALA A 150 4.68 2.14 -17.81
CA ALA A 150 3.74 1.07 -18.12
C ALA A 150 2.33 1.62 -18.46
N VAL A 151 1.87 2.66 -17.76
CA VAL A 151 0.60 3.33 -18.08
C VAL A 151 0.64 4.01 -19.45
N TYR A 152 1.74 4.72 -19.78
CA TYR A 152 1.92 5.36 -21.08
C TYR A 152 1.91 4.33 -22.21
N THR A 153 2.66 3.24 -22.05
CA THR A 153 2.70 2.12 -23.00
C THR A 153 1.31 1.51 -23.22
N GLY A 154 0.55 1.28 -22.16
CA GLY A 154 -0.82 0.75 -22.24
C GLY A 154 -1.79 1.65 -22.99
N LEU A 155 -1.51 2.95 -23.06
CA LEU A 155 -2.27 3.94 -23.83
C LEU A 155 -1.65 4.21 -25.23
N HIS A 156 -0.73 3.38 -25.70
CA HIS A 156 -0.01 3.55 -26.95
C HIS A 156 0.75 4.90 -27.04
N ARG A 157 1.24 5.39 -25.89
CA ARG A 157 2.09 6.57 -25.79
C ARG A 157 3.56 6.14 -25.59
N ASP A 158 4.47 7.00 -26.02
CA ASP A 158 5.90 6.78 -25.84
C ASP A 158 6.28 6.80 -24.35
N PRO A 159 6.80 5.71 -23.77
CA PRO A 159 7.23 5.68 -22.37
C PRO A 159 8.38 6.65 -22.08
N ASP A 160 9.20 7.05 -23.06
CA ASP A 160 10.28 8.03 -22.91
C ASP A 160 9.75 9.46 -22.65
N MET A 161 8.45 9.67 -22.71
CA MET A 161 7.83 10.90 -22.22
C MET A 161 7.92 11.03 -20.71
N VAL A 162 7.97 9.93 -19.95
CA VAL A 162 8.17 9.93 -18.51
C VAL A 162 9.63 10.24 -18.21
N GLN A 163 9.87 11.27 -17.38
CA GLN A 163 11.23 11.71 -17.01
C GLN A 163 11.54 11.26 -15.58
N PRO A 164 12.39 10.21 -15.39
CA PRO A 164 12.81 9.78 -14.07
C PRO A 164 13.59 10.88 -13.33
N VAL A 165 13.28 11.10 -12.06
CA VAL A 165 13.99 12.04 -11.18
C VAL A 165 14.17 11.43 -9.79
N THR A 166 15.16 11.87 -9.02
CA THR A 166 15.28 11.48 -7.61
C THR A 166 14.20 12.18 -6.76
N SER A 167 13.82 11.57 -5.64
CA SER A 167 12.94 12.19 -4.65
C SER A 167 13.50 13.53 -4.16
N GLU A 168 14.79 13.60 -3.92
CA GLU A 168 15.49 14.85 -3.53
C GLU A 168 15.22 15.98 -4.52
N ARG A 169 15.45 15.72 -5.81
CA ARG A 169 15.23 16.72 -6.88
C ARG A 169 13.75 17.05 -7.05
N TYR A 170 12.86 16.05 -6.98
CA TYR A 170 11.43 16.26 -7.16
C TYR A 170 10.80 17.13 -6.08
N PHE A 171 11.28 16.97 -4.85
CA PHE A 171 10.77 17.69 -3.68
C PHE A 171 11.62 18.91 -3.28
N ASP A 172 12.68 19.24 -4.04
CA ASP A 172 13.53 20.39 -3.75
C ASP A 172 12.69 21.67 -3.56
N GLY A 173 12.95 22.36 -2.46
CA GLY A 173 12.20 23.57 -2.05
C GLY A 173 10.73 23.34 -1.66
N LYS A 174 10.24 22.10 -1.62
CA LYS A 174 8.84 21.75 -1.27
C LYS A 174 8.77 21.08 0.09
N ALA A 175 7.85 21.53 0.95
CA ALA A 175 7.55 20.80 2.18
C ALA A 175 6.88 19.46 1.83
N HIS A 176 7.48 18.34 2.23
CA HIS A 176 6.96 17.01 2.00
C HIS A 176 7.23 16.07 3.18
N ALA A 177 6.43 15.03 3.31
CA ALA A 177 6.67 13.96 4.26
C ALA A 177 7.71 12.97 3.70
N ARG A 178 8.66 12.53 4.52
CA ARG A 178 9.60 11.45 4.14
C ARG A 178 8.80 10.19 3.78
N ARG A 179 9.26 9.49 2.76
CA ARG A 179 8.67 8.24 2.28
C ARG A 179 9.73 7.13 2.28
N PRO A 180 9.34 5.87 2.53
CA PRO A 180 10.27 4.75 2.40
C PRO A 180 10.77 4.64 0.95
N SER A 181 12.07 4.35 0.79
CA SER A 181 12.68 4.11 -0.54
C SER A 181 12.23 2.76 -1.09
N ILE A 182 12.23 1.72 -0.26
CA ILE A 182 11.73 0.38 -0.61
C ILE A 182 10.58 0.06 0.33
N SER A 183 9.40 -0.15 -0.22
CA SER A 183 8.21 -0.48 0.59
C SER A 183 7.53 -1.78 0.16
N THR A 184 8.25 -2.63 -0.56
CA THR A 184 7.75 -3.90 -1.06
C THR A 184 7.42 -4.85 0.09
N LEU A 185 6.19 -5.35 0.11
CA LEU A 185 5.69 -6.29 1.12
C LEU A 185 5.73 -7.72 0.60
N SER A 186 6.17 -8.67 1.42
CA SER A 186 6.06 -10.10 1.13
C SER A 186 4.61 -10.55 1.26
N THR A 187 4.11 -11.31 0.29
CA THR A 187 2.76 -11.88 0.30
C THR A 187 2.75 -13.36 0.73
N ALA A 188 3.90 -13.91 1.13
CA ALA A 188 4.07 -15.34 1.43
C ALA A 188 3.08 -15.85 2.50
N LYS A 189 2.78 -15.04 3.52
CA LYS A 189 1.86 -15.44 4.60
C LYS A 189 0.41 -15.58 4.10
N ILE A 190 -0.09 -14.64 3.29
CA ILE A 190 -1.44 -14.75 2.75
C ILE A 190 -1.52 -15.83 1.67
N GLU A 191 -0.47 -16.04 0.89
CA GLU A 191 -0.38 -17.12 -0.09
C GLU A 191 -0.45 -18.50 0.59
N ALA A 192 0.16 -18.67 1.73
CA ALA A 192 0.08 -19.89 2.53
C ALA A 192 -1.35 -20.21 3.00
N THR A 193 -2.27 -19.23 3.02
CA THR A 193 -3.70 -19.46 3.29
C THR A 193 -4.50 -19.91 2.06
N GLY A 194 -3.86 -19.98 0.89
CA GLY A 194 -4.47 -20.36 -0.39
C GLY A 194 -4.94 -19.16 -1.24
N PHE A 195 -4.68 -17.91 -0.84
CA PHE A 195 -4.96 -16.73 -1.66
C PHE A 195 -3.71 -16.30 -2.42
N VAL A 196 -3.75 -16.35 -3.74
CA VAL A 196 -2.64 -15.89 -4.60
C VAL A 196 -3.02 -14.52 -5.19
N PRO A 197 -2.33 -13.43 -4.79
CA PRO A 197 -2.59 -12.11 -5.35
C PRO A 197 -2.30 -12.08 -6.86
N GLN A 198 -3.12 -11.33 -7.61
CA GLN A 198 -2.92 -11.15 -9.05
C GLN A 198 -1.68 -10.28 -9.31
N ASN A 199 -0.94 -10.62 -10.39
CA ASN A 199 0.16 -9.78 -10.85
C ASN A 199 -0.38 -8.39 -11.22
N TRP A 200 0.24 -7.34 -10.70
CA TRP A 200 -0.19 -5.96 -10.90
C TRP A 200 -0.26 -5.54 -12.37
N ARG A 201 0.59 -6.12 -13.25
CA ARG A 201 0.58 -5.82 -14.69
C ARG A 201 -0.74 -6.21 -15.35
N VAL A 202 -1.38 -7.28 -14.88
CA VAL A 202 -2.69 -7.73 -15.39
C VAL A 202 -3.80 -6.73 -15.03
N GLY A 203 -3.67 -6.06 -13.89
CA GLY A 203 -4.64 -5.04 -13.47
C GLY A 203 -4.51 -3.71 -14.22
N LEU A 204 -3.39 -3.45 -14.92
CA LEU A 204 -3.19 -2.25 -15.75
C LEU A 204 -3.78 -2.41 -17.16
N ALA A 205 -3.92 -3.65 -17.65
CA ALA A 205 -4.51 -3.97 -18.96
C ALA A 205 -6.03 -3.82 -18.92
#